data_34fe781ef010042f5061278279b1ed52
#
_entry.id   34fe781ef010042f5061278279b1ed52
#
_cell.length_a   1.000
_cell.length_b   1.000
_cell.length_c   1.000
_cell.angle_alpha   90.00
_cell.angle_beta   90.00
_cell.angle_gamma   90.00
#
_symmetry.space_group_name_H-M   'P 1'
#
loop_
_entity.id
_entity.type
_entity.pdbx_description
1 polymer ?
#
loop_
_entity_poly.entity_id
_entity_poly.type
_entity_poly.pdbx_seq_one_letter_code
_entity_poly.pdbx_strand_id
1 'polypeptide(L)'
;CNAHTVHGTLDMVGGLKKSCNSYFITMGQRLGVDNFYKYFEAFGFTEKTGIDLPAETQPKAGVTYHAHEGMTLIDLASSSFGQSFQVTPIQMVTALSAIANGGKLMKPYVVAKVLDDNGNVVSETQPTVRRQVISEETSAKVAEMMRRVVNEGTAKNGYVIGYRVAGKTGTSQKLGKAGEHVASYGCFAPADDPKVAIIIIIDEPHGGQIQGGQIAAPVAAQVMEKTLKYLNVEPQYTESELAKLDTTVSNYVGKNVSEVSSELRSAGFNCKVIGNGDKVISQLPGAYQSVPKGGIVVLYTEGGPVETKTKVPDLTGLSITQVNRTAAAAGINIKISGNTLVNSELTSYGQSIAKGESVDYGTTVTVYFKSNTGVSDSPG
;
A
#
# COMPACT_ATOMS: atom_id res chain seq x y z
N CYS A 1 12.90 -3.58 -24.77
CA CYS A 1 13.01 -4.12 -23.40
C CYS A 1 14.46 -4.45 -23.11
N ASN A 2 14.92 -4.03 -21.97
CA ASN A 2 16.35 -3.98 -21.62
C ASN A 2 16.97 -5.36 -21.35
N ALA A 3 16.48 -6.47 -21.70
CA ALA A 3 17.04 -7.79 -21.41
C ALA A 3 16.78 -8.82 -22.52
N HIS A 4 16.60 -8.39 -23.77
CA HIS A 4 16.22 -9.27 -24.86
C HIS A 4 14.97 -10.14 -24.59
N THR A 5 14.16 -9.73 -23.59
CA THR A 5 12.95 -10.46 -23.19
C THR A 5 11.81 -10.13 -24.14
N VAL A 6 11.33 -11.14 -24.85
CA VAL A 6 10.10 -11.02 -25.66
C VAL A 6 8.90 -11.18 -24.74
N HIS A 7 8.03 -10.17 -24.69
CA HIS A 7 6.84 -10.20 -23.83
C HIS A 7 5.58 -10.75 -24.53
N GLY A 8 5.66 -11.07 -25.83
CA GLY A 8 4.51 -11.48 -26.62
C GLY A 8 3.47 -10.37 -26.78
N THR A 9 2.22 -10.75 -27.02
CA THR A 9 1.09 -9.81 -27.11
C THR A 9 0.70 -9.36 -25.71
N LEU A 10 0.60 -8.04 -25.50
CA LEU A 10 0.25 -7.44 -24.21
C LEU A 10 -0.99 -6.55 -24.38
N ASP A 11 -1.90 -6.65 -23.41
CA ASP A 11 -2.91 -5.63 -23.16
C ASP A 11 -2.31 -4.44 -22.36
N MET A 12 -3.12 -3.43 -22.06
CA MET A 12 -2.68 -2.25 -21.35
C MET A 12 -2.14 -2.57 -19.94
N VAL A 13 -2.79 -3.47 -19.23
CA VAL A 13 -2.38 -3.91 -17.90
C VAL A 13 -1.05 -4.67 -17.97
N GLY A 14 -0.90 -5.58 -18.92
CA GLY A 14 0.32 -6.34 -19.15
C GLY A 14 1.50 -5.43 -19.53
N GLY A 15 1.27 -4.43 -20.39
CA GLY A 15 2.27 -3.42 -20.76
C GLY A 15 2.77 -2.64 -19.55
N LEU A 16 1.85 -2.20 -18.70
CA LEU A 16 2.17 -1.45 -17.48
C LEU A 16 2.88 -2.34 -16.43
N LYS A 17 2.37 -3.55 -16.18
CA LYS A 17 2.96 -4.51 -15.22
C LYS A 17 4.39 -4.89 -15.56
N LYS A 18 4.66 -5.12 -16.84
CA LYS A 18 5.99 -5.49 -17.34
C LYS A 18 6.87 -4.29 -17.64
N SER A 19 6.35 -3.07 -17.53
CA SER A 19 7.05 -1.84 -17.93
C SER A 19 7.68 -1.98 -19.33
N CYS A 20 6.89 -2.42 -20.29
CA CYS A 20 7.36 -2.80 -21.62
C CYS A 20 7.57 -1.58 -22.50
N ASN A 21 8.82 -1.19 -22.78
CA ASN A 21 9.14 -0.03 -23.62
C ASN A 21 8.48 -0.11 -25.00
N SER A 22 8.56 -1.28 -25.67
CA SER A 22 7.95 -1.47 -26.99
C SER A 22 6.43 -1.26 -26.96
N TYR A 23 5.76 -1.67 -25.87
CA TYR A 23 4.33 -1.42 -25.69
C TYR A 23 4.06 0.09 -25.60
N PHE A 24 4.80 0.81 -24.73
CA PHE A 24 4.59 2.27 -24.56
C PHE A 24 4.94 3.04 -25.81
N ILE A 25 5.99 2.67 -26.54
CA ILE A 25 6.30 3.26 -27.86
C ILE A 25 5.10 3.12 -28.81
N THR A 26 4.54 1.91 -28.92
CA THR A 26 3.36 1.68 -29.77
C THR A 26 2.14 2.50 -29.34
N MET A 27 1.92 2.61 -28.01
CA MET A 27 0.81 3.43 -27.48
C MET A 27 1.05 4.93 -27.73
N GLY A 28 2.27 5.42 -27.51
CA GLY A 28 2.63 6.80 -27.81
C GLY A 28 2.44 7.15 -29.30
N GLN A 29 2.88 6.26 -30.21
CA GLN A 29 2.68 6.45 -31.64
C GLN A 29 1.20 6.47 -32.04
N ARG A 30 0.35 5.61 -31.41
CA ARG A 30 -1.10 5.64 -31.61
C ARG A 30 -1.77 6.90 -31.06
N LEU A 31 -1.26 7.42 -29.94
CA LEU A 31 -1.75 8.65 -29.32
C LEU A 31 -1.43 9.87 -30.19
N GLY A 32 -0.26 9.86 -30.83
CA GLY A 32 0.27 10.96 -31.63
C GLY A 32 0.87 12.09 -30.79
N VAL A 33 1.66 12.94 -31.45
CA VAL A 33 2.39 14.05 -30.81
C VAL A 33 1.45 15.01 -30.10
N ASP A 34 0.37 15.44 -30.77
CA ASP A 34 -0.55 16.45 -30.23
C ASP A 34 -1.23 16.02 -28.94
N ASN A 35 -1.75 14.79 -28.91
CA ASN A 35 -2.39 14.26 -27.70
C ASN A 35 -1.38 13.95 -26.61
N PHE A 36 -0.20 13.42 -26.95
CA PHE A 36 0.87 13.22 -25.97
C PHE A 36 1.24 14.53 -25.30
N TYR A 37 1.52 15.56 -26.08
CA TYR A 37 1.91 16.87 -25.58
C TYR A 37 0.80 17.53 -24.75
N LYS A 38 -0.44 17.46 -25.23
CA LYS A 38 -1.63 17.94 -24.50
C LYS A 38 -1.70 17.37 -23.07
N TYR A 39 -1.50 16.06 -22.90
CA TYR A 39 -1.51 15.45 -21.57
C TYR A 39 -0.23 15.73 -20.79
N PHE A 40 0.92 15.80 -21.44
CA PHE A 40 2.18 16.19 -20.81
C PHE A 40 2.08 17.59 -20.18
N GLU A 41 1.49 18.53 -20.88
CA GLU A 41 1.17 19.87 -20.37
C GLU A 41 0.08 19.83 -19.29
N ALA A 42 -1.01 19.10 -19.53
CA ALA A 42 -2.12 19.00 -18.59
C ALA A 42 -1.69 18.46 -17.23
N PHE A 43 -0.75 17.51 -17.18
CA PHE A 43 -0.15 16.99 -15.94
C PHE A 43 0.86 17.95 -15.27
N GLY A 44 1.13 19.12 -15.88
CA GLY A 44 1.94 20.17 -15.29
C GLY A 44 3.45 20.05 -15.51
N PHE A 45 3.89 19.25 -16.49
CA PHE A 45 5.33 19.04 -16.73
C PHE A 45 6.01 20.18 -17.50
N THR A 46 5.26 21.12 -18.08
CA THR A 46 5.75 22.27 -18.83
C THR A 46 5.83 23.55 -17.99
N GLU A 47 5.39 23.54 -16.75
CA GLU A 47 5.28 24.71 -15.89
C GLU A 47 5.70 24.42 -14.44
N LYS A 48 5.90 25.47 -13.65
CA LYS A 48 6.09 25.36 -12.20
C LYS A 48 4.82 24.83 -11.54
N THR A 49 4.98 24.08 -10.46
CA THR A 49 3.82 23.64 -9.65
C THR A 49 3.19 24.79 -8.89
N GLY A 50 3.97 25.83 -8.61
CA GLY A 50 3.57 26.98 -7.81
C GLY A 50 3.52 26.69 -6.32
N ILE A 51 4.33 25.70 -5.86
CA ILE A 51 4.53 25.46 -4.43
C ILE A 51 5.05 26.74 -3.75
N ASP A 52 4.65 26.94 -2.51
CA ASP A 52 5.02 28.09 -1.68
C ASP A 52 6.44 28.05 -1.09
N LEU A 53 7.34 27.36 -1.80
CA LEU A 53 8.76 27.28 -1.49
C LEU A 53 9.60 28.09 -2.49
N PRO A 54 10.73 28.70 -2.06
CA PRO A 54 11.62 29.44 -2.95
C PRO A 54 12.35 28.51 -3.93
N ALA A 55 12.84 29.10 -5.02
CA ALA A 55 13.77 28.46 -5.98
C ALA A 55 13.20 27.26 -6.75
N GLU A 56 11.88 27.17 -6.95
CA GLU A 56 11.31 26.18 -7.84
C GLU A 56 11.83 26.36 -9.26
N THR A 57 12.40 25.30 -9.83
CA THR A 57 12.97 25.33 -11.19
C THR A 57 11.88 25.49 -12.25
N GLN A 58 12.08 26.43 -13.19
CA GLN A 58 11.21 26.60 -14.35
C GLN A 58 11.53 25.56 -15.42
N PRO A 59 10.59 24.69 -15.82
CA PRO A 59 10.76 23.84 -17.00
C PRO A 59 10.97 24.68 -18.27
N LYS A 60 11.78 24.18 -19.19
CA LYS A 60 12.15 24.91 -20.39
C LYS A 60 12.10 24.01 -21.62
N ALA A 61 11.23 24.37 -22.58
CA ALA A 61 11.12 23.68 -23.85
C ALA A 61 12.46 23.68 -24.61
N GLY A 62 12.80 22.56 -25.23
CA GLY A 62 14.08 22.34 -25.91
C GLY A 62 15.27 22.12 -24.98
N VAL A 63 15.09 22.20 -23.65
CA VAL A 63 16.14 21.98 -22.65
C VAL A 63 15.78 20.84 -21.69
N THR A 64 14.65 20.99 -20.99
CA THR A 64 14.19 19.96 -20.01
C THR A 64 13.16 19.00 -20.62
N TYR A 65 12.53 19.34 -21.71
CA TYR A 65 11.59 18.50 -22.47
C TYR A 65 11.56 18.95 -23.94
N HIS A 66 11.13 18.08 -24.85
CA HIS A 66 10.96 18.43 -26.26
C HIS A 66 9.79 19.42 -26.43
N ALA A 67 10.05 20.48 -27.20
CA ALA A 67 8.98 21.40 -27.60
C ALA A 67 7.95 20.68 -28.48
N HIS A 68 6.69 21.08 -28.43
CA HIS A 68 5.64 20.54 -29.31
C HIS A 68 5.99 20.70 -30.78
N GLU A 69 6.38 21.93 -31.15
CA GLU A 69 6.86 22.25 -32.48
C GLU A 69 8.22 21.58 -32.73
N GLY A 70 8.25 20.67 -33.69
CA GLY A 70 9.47 19.91 -34.03
C GLY A 70 9.68 18.60 -33.26
N MET A 71 8.76 18.18 -32.41
CA MET A 71 8.82 16.86 -31.78
C MET A 71 8.70 15.77 -32.85
N THR A 72 9.76 14.99 -33.01
CA THR A 72 9.82 13.90 -33.99
C THR A 72 9.15 12.62 -33.44
N LEU A 73 8.88 11.64 -34.32
CA LEU A 73 8.38 10.32 -33.88
C LEU A 73 9.37 9.58 -32.99
N ILE A 74 10.67 9.86 -33.10
CA ILE A 74 11.71 9.29 -32.23
C ILE A 74 11.62 9.92 -30.83
N ASP A 75 11.44 11.23 -30.76
CA ASP A 75 11.26 11.95 -29.48
C ASP A 75 9.98 11.50 -28.78
N LEU A 76 8.88 11.35 -29.52
CA LEU A 76 7.65 10.79 -29.00
C LEU A 76 7.84 9.38 -28.48
N ALA A 77 8.52 8.51 -29.24
CA ALA A 77 8.79 7.14 -28.84
C ALA A 77 9.59 7.06 -27.54
N SER A 78 10.67 7.85 -27.42
CA SER A 78 11.50 7.86 -26.20
C SER A 78 10.76 8.46 -25.00
N SER A 79 10.01 9.54 -25.22
CA SER A 79 9.21 10.16 -24.15
C SER A 79 8.08 9.25 -23.66
N SER A 80 7.50 8.42 -24.53
CA SER A 80 6.39 7.52 -24.19
C SER A 80 6.74 6.44 -23.17
N PHE A 81 8.00 6.05 -23.04
CA PHE A 81 8.44 5.13 -21.98
C PHE A 81 9.26 5.80 -20.87
N GLY A 82 9.24 7.15 -20.80
CA GLY A 82 9.80 7.91 -19.68
C GLY A 82 11.27 8.31 -19.83
N GLN A 83 11.73 8.54 -21.06
CA GLN A 83 13.06 9.06 -21.36
C GLN A 83 12.95 10.42 -22.05
N SER A 84 14.10 11.10 -22.25
CA SER A 84 14.21 12.34 -23.04
C SER A 84 13.48 13.56 -22.46
N PHE A 85 13.14 13.56 -21.18
CA PHE A 85 12.66 14.73 -20.45
C PHE A 85 13.13 14.72 -19.00
N GLN A 86 13.16 15.88 -18.36
CA GLN A 86 13.52 16.09 -16.97
C GLN A 86 12.37 16.77 -16.26
N VAL A 87 12.01 16.25 -15.09
CA VAL A 87 10.97 16.79 -14.21
C VAL A 87 11.46 16.87 -12.80
N THR A 88 10.97 17.81 -12.04
CA THR A 88 11.28 17.88 -10.61
C THR A 88 10.51 16.83 -9.82
N PRO A 89 11.02 16.36 -8.66
CA PRO A 89 10.28 15.44 -7.79
C PRO A 89 8.89 15.96 -7.43
N ILE A 90 8.73 17.26 -7.20
CA ILE A 90 7.44 17.86 -6.86
C ILE A 90 6.47 17.83 -8.04
N GLN A 91 6.92 18.04 -9.27
CA GLN A 91 6.07 17.87 -10.46
C GLN A 91 5.59 16.41 -10.57
N MET A 92 6.50 15.46 -10.40
CA MET A 92 6.17 14.03 -10.53
C MET A 92 5.17 13.56 -9.45
N VAL A 93 5.38 13.93 -8.18
CA VAL A 93 4.44 13.52 -7.13
C VAL A 93 3.09 14.24 -7.26
N THR A 94 3.08 15.47 -7.77
CA THR A 94 1.83 16.21 -8.04
C THR A 94 1.04 15.56 -9.18
N ALA A 95 1.72 15.14 -10.26
CA ALA A 95 1.09 14.40 -11.36
C ALA A 95 0.58 13.01 -10.89
N LEU A 96 1.34 12.31 -10.07
CA LEU A 96 0.93 11.05 -9.46
C LEU A 96 -0.30 11.25 -8.56
N SER A 97 -0.32 12.32 -7.78
CA SER A 97 -1.46 12.69 -6.93
C SER A 97 -2.72 13.00 -7.76
N ALA A 98 -2.56 13.56 -8.97
CA ALA A 98 -3.70 13.76 -9.87
C ALA A 98 -4.32 12.43 -10.32
N ILE A 99 -3.51 11.38 -10.53
CA ILE A 99 -4.03 10.03 -10.79
C ILE A 99 -4.74 9.48 -9.55
N ALA A 100 -4.24 9.75 -8.35
CA ALA A 100 -4.80 9.24 -7.10
C ALA A 100 -6.14 9.89 -6.70
N ASN A 101 -6.34 11.17 -6.99
CA ASN A 101 -7.43 11.99 -6.44
C ASN A 101 -8.60 12.27 -7.41
N GLY A 102 -8.85 11.39 -8.38
CA GLY A 102 -9.93 11.55 -9.34
C GLY A 102 -9.57 12.45 -10.53
N GLY A 103 -8.29 12.59 -10.86
CA GLY A 103 -7.79 13.30 -12.04
C GLY A 103 -7.57 14.80 -11.88
N LYS A 104 -7.57 15.31 -10.66
CA LYS A 104 -7.42 16.75 -10.36
C LYS A 104 -5.96 17.10 -10.09
N LEU A 105 -5.35 17.96 -10.93
CA LEU A 105 -4.03 18.53 -10.65
C LEU A 105 -4.17 19.63 -9.60
N MET A 106 -3.59 19.41 -8.43
CA MET A 106 -3.64 20.36 -7.31
C MET A 106 -2.42 21.29 -7.31
N LYS A 107 -2.57 22.47 -6.73
CA LYS A 107 -1.44 23.31 -6.36
C LYS A 107 -0.85 22.80 -5.05
N PRO A 108 0.41 22.32 -5.02
CA PRO A 108 1.03 21.89 -3.76
C PRO A 108 1.33 23.09 -2.86
N TYR A 109 1.33 22.89 -1.55
CA TYR A 109 1.75 23.88 -0.57
C TYR A 109 2.32 23.18 0.67
N VAL A 110 3.15 23.91 1.44
CA VAL A 110 3.78 23.45 2.68
C VAL A 110 3.23 24.26 3.86
N VAL A 111 2.98 25.55 3.65
CA VAL A 111 2.46 26.44 4.71
C VAL A 111 0.94 26.28 4.80
N ALA A 112 0.49 25.60 5.84
CA ALA A 112 -0.94 25.43 6.11
C ALA A 112 -1.57 26.71 6.70
N LYS A 113 -0.88 27.32 7.71
CA LYS A 113 -1.37 28.53 8.41
C LYS A 113 -0.22 29.43 8.79
N VAL A 114 -0.49 30.74 8.82
CA VAL A 114 0.35 31.75 9.44
C VAL A 114 -0.38 32.30 10.66
N LEU A 115 0.27 32.30 11.81
CA LEU A 115 -0.28 32.79 13.07
C LEU A 115 0.44 34.08 13.47
N ASP A 116 -0.25 34.98 14.19
CA ASP A 116 0.36 36.12 14.89
C ASP A 116 1.02 35.68 16.21
N ASP A 117 1.67 36.60 16.90
CA ASP A 117 2.34 36.36 18.19
C ASP A 117 1.37 35.91 19.31
N ASN A 118 0.07 36.13 19.15
CA ASN A 118 -0.99 35.72 20.06
C ASN A 118 -1.63 34.37 19.70
N GLY A 119 -1.19 33.73 18.59
CA GLY A 119 -1.73 32.48 18.10
C GLY A 119 -2.99 32.62 17.26
N ASN A 120 -3.40 33.83 16.88
CA ASN A 120 -4.53 34.01 15.97
C ASN A 120 -4.14 33.74 14.52
N VAL A 121 -5.06 33.15 13.74
CA VAL A 121 -4.83 32.84 12.33
C VAL A 121 -4.81 34.14 11.52
N VAL A 122 -3.65 34.49 10.95
CA VAL A 122 -3.47 35.61 10.01
C VAL A 122 -3.86 35.20 8.61
N SER A 123 -3.45 34.00 8.19
CA SER A 123 -3.84 33.41 6.91
C SER A 123 -3.87 31.90 6.99
N GLU A 124 -4.70 31.28 6.15
CA GLU A 124 -4.83 29.81 6.02
C GLU A 124 -4.86 29.45 4.55
N THR A 125 -4.01 28.50 4.16
CA THR A 125 -3.96 28.00 2.78
C THR A 125 -5.07 26.97 2.57
N GLN A 126 -5.89 27.17 1.53
CA GLN A 126 -6.93 26.22 1.13
C GLN A 126 -6.46 25.38 -0.05
N PRO A 127 -6.82 24.08 -0.10
CA PRO A 127 -6.52 23.22 -1.24
C PRO A 127 -7.08 23.83 -2.54
N THR A 128 -6.24 23.98 -3.55
CA THR A 128 -6.60 24.61 -4.81
C THR A 128 -6.43 23.66 -5.98
N VAL A 129 -7.53 23.38 -6.70
CA VAL A 129 -7.50 22.63 -7.96
C VAL A 129 -7.02 23.54 -9.07
N ARG A 130 -5.93 23.18 -9.74
CA ARG A 130 -5.43 23.90 -10.92
C ARG A 130 -6.27 23.56 -12.16
N ARG A 131 -6.53 22.25 -12.37
CA ARG A 131 -7.36 21.75 -13.48
C ARG A 131 -7.74 20.29 -13.31
N GLN A 132 -8.77 19.83 -14.02
CA GLN A 132 -9.08 18.43 -14.24
C GLN A 132 -8.24 17.94 -15.42
N VAL A 133 -7.38 16.93 -15.20
CA VAL A 133 -6.47 16.38 -16.22
C VAL A 133 -7.11 15.19 -16.94
N ILE A 134 -7.69 14.27 -16.18
CA ILE A 134 -8.38 13.06 -16.63
C ILE A 134 -9.69 12.92 -15.87
N SER A 135 -10.64 12.17 -16.42
CA SER A 135 -11.90 11.88 -15.71
C SER A 135 -11.67 11.03 -14.45
N GLU A 136 -12.59 11.09 -13.50
CA GLU A 136 -12.57 10.25 -12.29
C GLU A 136 -12.58 8.76 -12.67
N GLU A 137 -13.35 8.36 -13.68
CA GLU A 137 -13.37 6.99 -14.19
C GLU A 137 -11.99 6.56 -14.73
N THR A 138 -11.31 7.42 -15.49
CA THR A 138 -9.97 7.13 -16.02
C THR A 138 -8.96 7.05 -14.88
N SER A 139 -9.04 7.95 -13.89
CA SER A 139 -8.23 7.94 -12.68
C SER A 139 -8.36 6.60 -11.95
N ALA A 140 -9.57 6.14 -11.66
CA ALA A 140 -9.83 4.87 -10.99
C ALA A 140 -9.29 3.66 -11.79
N LYS A 141 -9.46 3.65 -13.11
CA LYS A 141 -8.91 2.59 -13.99
C LYS A 141 -7.37 2.55 -13.93
N VAL A 142 -6.72 3.71 -13.98
CA VAL A 142 -5.25 3.79 -13.91
C VAL A 142 -4.75 3.39 -12.53
N ALA A 143 -5.41 3.83 -11.45
CA ALA A 143 -5.09 3.44 -10.09
C ALA A 143 -5.15 1.91 -9.90
N GLU A 144 -6.20 1.25 -10.42
CA GLU A 144 -6.31 -0.21 -10.37
C GLU A 144 -5.21 -0.91 -11.20
N MET A 145 -4.90 -0.40 -12.40
CA MET A 145 -3.78 -0.93 -13.18
C MET A 145 -2.45 -0.80 -12.43
N MET A 146 -2.20 0.35 -11.76
CA MET A 146 -1.00 0.58 -10.95
C MET A 146 -0.97 -0.32 -9.70
N ARG A 147 -2.11 -0.62 -9.09
CA ARG A 147 -2.21 -1.61 -8.01
C ARG A 147 -1.76 -2.99 -8.48
N ARG A 148 -2.16 -3.40 -9.68
CA ARG A 148 -1.72 -4.67 -10.28
C ARG A 148 -0.23 -4.69 -10.61
N VAL A 149 0.40 -3.55 -10.90
CA VAL A 149 1.88 -3.46 -11.02
C VAL A 149 2.58 -3.82 -9.71
N VAL A 150 2.02 -3.38 -8.59
CA VAL A 150 2.56 -3.70 -7.25
C VAL A 150 2.30 -5.17 -6.88
N ASN A 151 1.12 -5.68 -7.16
CA ASN A 151 0.77 -7.05 -6.77
C ASN A 151 1.48 -8.11 -7.64
N GLU A 152 1.61 -7.86 -8.95
CA GLU A 152 1.95 -8.89 -9.92
C GLU A 152 3.08 -8.47 -10.89
N GLY A 153 3.57 -7.23 -10.80
CA GLY A 153 4.48 -6.63 -11.77
C GLY A 153 5.88 -6.32 -11.24
N THR A 154 6.49 -5.32 -11.84
CA THR A 154 7.87 -4.86 -11.54
C THR A 154 8.01 -4.18 -10.18
N ALA A 155 6.90 -3.81 -9.52
CA ALA A 155 6.88 -3.09 -8.26
C ALA A 155 6.54 -3.96 -7.04
N LYS A 156 6.71 -5.26 -7.09
CA LYS A 156 6.36 -6.19 -5.98
C LYS A 156 6.99 -5.83 -4.64
N ASN A 157 8.20 -5.29 -4.65
CA ASN A 157 8.89 -4.86 -3.42
C ASN A 157 8.28 -3.59 -2.79
N GLY A 158 7.36 -2.92 -3.50
CA GLY A 158 6.56 -1.81 -2.99
C GLY A 158 5.24 -2.23 -2.35
N TYR A 159 4.98 -3.54 -2.28
CA TYR A 159 3.78 -4.10 -1.67
C TYR A 159 3.78 -3.91 -0.16
N VAL A 160 2.65 -3.43 0.38
CA VAL A 160 2.41 -3.31 1.82
C VAL A 160 1.14 -4.07 2.13
N ILE A 161 1.27 -5.10 2.97
CA ILE A 161 0.18 -6.00 3.32
C ILE A 161 -1.00 -5.22 3.93
N GLY A 162 -2.19 -5.45 3.42
CA GLY A 162 -3.43 -4.80 3.89
C GLY A 162 -3.68 -3.38 3.37
N TYR A 163 -2.77 -2.77 2.58
CA TYR A 163 -2.90 -1.34 2.22
C TYR A 163 -3.10 -1.05 0.73
N ARG A 164 -3.34 -2.04 -0.10
CA ARG A 164 -3.66 -1.85 -1.54
C ARG A 164 -2.87 -0.72 -2.20
N VAL A 165 -1.53 -0.85 -2.19
CA VAL A 165 -0.65 0.15 -2.78
C VAL A 165 -0.75 0.11 -4.31
N ALA A 166 -0.94 1.27 -4.93
CA ALA A 166 -0.79 1.48 -6.37
C ALA A 166 0.54 2.18 -6.65
N GLY A 167 1.32 1.70 -7.62
CA GLY A 167 2.62 2.29 -7.87
C GLY A 167 3.26 1.88 -9.19
N LYS A 168 4.31 2.62 -9.58
CA LYS A 168 5.08 2.38 -10.79
C LYS A 168 6.56 2.65 -10.55
N THR A 169 7.39 1.72 -10.98
CA THR A 169 8.85 1.86 -10.97
C THR A 169 9.35 2.64 -12.17
N GLY A 170 10.42 3.39 -11.99
CA GLY A 170 11.20 4.01 -13.03
C GLY A 170 12.69 3.66 -12.89
N THR A 171 13.36 3.52 -14.01
CA THR A 171 14.82 3.42 -14.10
C THR A 171 15.22 4.11 -15.39
N SER A 172 15.66 5.35 -15.28
CA SER A 172 16.04 6.17 -16.42
C SER A 172 17.57 6.33 -16.47
N GLN A 173 18.10 6.37 -17.67
CA GLN A 173 19.49 6.72 -17.92
C GLN A 173 19.65 8.24 -17.84
N LYS A 174 20.71 8.72 -17.21
CA LYS A 174 20.98 10.18 -17.16
C LYS A 174 21.45 10.69 -18.51
N LEU A 175 20.89 11.82 -18.92
CA LEU A 175 21.29 12.49 -20.15
C LEU A 175 22.76 12.94 -20.09
N GLY A 176 23.52 12.60 -21.11
CA GLY A 176 24.94 12.99 -21.20
C GLY A 176 25.90 12.19 -20.31
N LYS A 177 25.41 11.21 -19.53
CA LYS A 177 26.23 10.40 -18.63
C LYS A 177 25.99 8.91 -18.87
N ALA A 178 26.81 8.31 -19.73
CA ALA A 178 26.69 6.89 -20.07
C ALA A 178 26.93 6.01 -18.83
N GLY A 179 25.98 5.10 -18.56
CA GLY A 179 26.06 4.16 -17.44
C GLY A 179 25.50 4.68 -16.12
N GLU A 180 25.22 5.97 -16.00
CA GLU A 180 24.56 6.52 -14.80
C GLU A 180 23.03 6.50 -14.94
N HIS A 181 22.36 6.17 -13.84
CA HIS A 181 20.92 5.97 -13.80
C HIS A 181 20.26 6.76 -12.66
N VAL A 182 18.99 7.01 -12.83
CA VAL A 182 18.08 7.43 -11.74
C VAL A 182 17.08 6.31 -11.50
N ALA A 183 17.12 5.74 -10.31
CA ALA A 183 16.14 4.76 -9.87
C ALA A 183 15.00 5.46 -9.13
N SER A 184 13.76 5.17 -9.49
CA SER A 184 12.61 5.79 -8.85
C SER A 184 11.45 4.82 -8.64
N TYR A 185 10.61 5.16 -7.67
CA TYR A 185 9.34 4.51 -7.44
C TYR A 185 8.33 5.53 -6.93
N GLY A 186 7.26 5.70 -7.70
CA GLY A 186 6.11 6.52 -7.30
C GLY A 186 4.92 5.63 -6.93
N CYS A 187 4.28 5.92 -5.79
CA CYS A 187 3.14 5.14 -5.31
C CYS A 187 2.18 5.98 -4.47
N PHE A 188 0.98 5.47 -4.32
CA PHE A 188 -0.04 6.01 -3.42
C PHE A 188 -0.86 4.89 -2.79
N ALA A 189 -1.47 5.14 -1.65
CA ALA A 189 -2.31 4.17 -0.96
C ALA A 189 -3.34 4.83 -0.03
N PRO A 190 -4.46 4.12 0.26
CA PRO A 190 -4.99 2.98 -0.49
C PRO A 190 -5.34 3.35 -1.93
N ALA A 191 -5.34 2.38 -2.87
CA ALA A 191 -5.55 2.67 -4.31
C ALA A 191 -6.95 3.21 -4.62
N ASP A 192 -7.94 2.87 -3.82
CA ASP A 192 -9.37 3.20 -3.96
C ASP A 192 -9.82 4.37 -3.08
N ASP A 193 -9.05 4.72 -2.03
CA ASP A 193 -9.27 5.90 -1.17
C ASP A 193 -7.92 6.50 -0.75
N PRO A 194 -7.16 7.11 -1.68
CA PRO A 194 -5.78 7.53 -1.45
C PRO A 194 -5.66 8.58 -0.33
N LYS A 195 -4.78 8.30 0.63
CA LYS A 195 -4.44 9.19 1.74
C LYS A 195 -3.03 9.77 1.60
N VAL A 196 -2.13 9.03 0.93
CA VAL A 196 -0.72 9.39 0.79
C VAL A 196 -0.23 9.05 -0.60
N ALA A 197 0.51 9.97 -1.22
CA ALA A 197 1.33 9.73 -2.41
C ALA A 197 2.80 9.96 -2.06
N ILE A 198 3.67 9.06 -2.51
CA ILE A 198 5.11 9.07 -2.23
C ILE A 198 5.87 8.88 -3.53
N ILE A 199 6.98 9.61 -3.68
CA ILE A 199 8.00 9.30 -4.66
C ILE A 199 9.35 9.12 -3.95
N ILE A 200 10.03 8.01 -4.24
CA ILE A 200 11.42 7.78 -3.84
C ILE A 200 12.28 7.85 -5.09
N ILE A 201 13.32 8.65 -5.02
CA ILE A 201 14.30 8.85 -6.10
C ILE A 201 15.68 8.58 -5.52
N ILE A 202 16.44 7.72 -6.18
CA ILE A 202 17.83 7.42 -5.87
C ILE A 202 18.64 7.80 -7.10
N ASP A 203 19.38 8.89 -6.98
CA ASP A 203 20.23 9.42 -8.04
C ASP A 203 21.58 8.73 -8.02
N GLU A 204 22.04 8.28 -9.19
CA GLU A 204 23.31 7.61 -9.38
C GLU A 204 23.56 6.46 -8.39
N PRO A 205 22.66 5.45 -8.31
CA PRO A 205 22.85 4.35 -7.39
C PRO A 205 24.15 3.59 -7.69
N HIS A 206 24.96 3.39 -6.65
CA HIS A 206 26.18 2.60 -6.73
C HIS A 206 25.94 1.16 -6.26
N GLY A 207 26.57 0.19 -6.90
CA GLY A 207 26.46 -1.23 -6.56
C GLY A 207 25.78 -2.06 -7.65
N GLY A 208 25.47 -3.33 -7.35
CA GLY A 208 25.00 -4.30 -8.33
C GLY A 208 23.53 -4.13 -8.77
N GLN A 209 22.74 -3.28 -8.10
CA GLN A 209 21.32 -3.06 -8.38
C GLN A 209 21.07 -1.58 -8.64
N ILE A 210 20.49 -1.29 -9.82
CA ILE A 210 20.16 0.07 -10.25
C ILE A 210 18.66 0.27 -10.53
N GLN A 211 17.84 -0.76 -10.35
CA GLN A 211 16.45 -0.74 -10.75
C GLN A 211 15.57 -0.20 -9.63
N GLY A 212 14.68 0.75 -9.95
CA GLY A 212 13.79 1.37 -8.98
C GLY A 212 12.92 0.37 -8.19
N GLY A 213 12.49 -0.72 -8.85
CA GLY A 213 11.76 -1.81 -8.20
C GLY A 213 12.56 -2.60 -7.16
N GLN A 214 13.89 -2.57 -7.23
CA GLN A 214 14.77 -3.29 -6.30
C GLN A 214 15.27 -2.40 -5.15
N ILE A 215 15.52 -1.12 -5.41
CA ILE A 215 16.15 -0.23 -4.43
C ILE A 215 15.24 0.89 -3.92
N ALA A 216 14.36 1.46 -4.74
CA ALA A 216 13.45 2.53 -4.33
C ALA A 216 12.11 2.00 -3.76
N ALA A 217 11.55 0.94 -4.35
CA ALA A 217 10.26 0.40 -3.92
C ALA A 217 10.26 -0.15 -2.49
N PRO A 218 11.28 -0.88 -1.99
CA PRO A 218 11.33 -1.32 -0.59
C PRO A 218 11.34 -0.16 0.41
N VAL A 219 12.05 0.92 0.08
CA VAL A 219 12.09 2.14 0.92
C VAL A 219 10.71 2.79 0.98
N ALA A 220 10.08 2.95 -0.18
CA ALA A 220 8.72 3.50 -0.25
C ALA A 220 7.70 2.65 0.52
N ALA A 221 7.80 1.31 0.47
CA ALA A 221 6.93 0.41 1.22
C ALA A 221 7.04 0.64 2.73
N GLN A 222 8.26 0.77 3.26
CA GLN A 222 8.48 1.03 4.69
C GLN A 222 7.95 2.41 5.11
N VAL A 223 8.16 3.45 4.30
CA VAL A 223 7.63 4.80 4.56
C VAL A 223 6.11 4.77 4.50
N MET A 224 5.53 4.16 3.47
CA MET A 224 4.08 4.05 3.28
C MET A 224 3.42 3.35 4.47
N GLU A 225 3.93 2.20 4.89
CA GLU A 225 3.39 1.44 6.03
C GLU A 225 3.37 2.28 7.31
N LYS A 226 4.48 2.94 7.63
CA LYS A 226 4.59 3.78 8.83
C LYS A 226 3.66 5.00 8.75
N THR A 227 3.58 5.63 7.58
CA THR A 227 2.75 6.82 7.38
C THR A 227 1.26 6.49 7.49
N LEU A 228 0.80 5.39 6.86
CA LEU A 228 -0.60 4.97 6.93
C LEU A 228 -1.01 4.59 8.35
N LYS A 229 -0.13 3.93 9.10
CA LYS A 229 -0.34 3.65 10.53
C LYS A 229 -0.42 4.93 11.36
N TYR A 230 0.46 5.90 11.11
CA TYR A 230 0.44 7.20 11.78
C TYR A 230 -0.86 7.98 11.50
N LEU A 231 -1.36 7.90 10.27
CA LEU A 231 -2.63 8.50 9.86
C LEU A 231 -3.86 7.70 10.32
N ASN A 232 -3.67 6.62 11.08
CA ASN A 232 -4.73 5.72 11.54
C ASN A 232 -5.57 5.13 10.38
N VAL A 233 -4.95 4.90 9.23
CA VAL A 233 -5.59 4.18 8.13
C VAL A 233 -5.57 2.70 8.48
N GLU A 234 -6.75 2.11 8.63
CA GLU A 234 -6.88 0.70 8.98
C GLU A 234 -6.50 -0.21 7.79
N PRO A 235 -5.63 -1.23 8.01
CA PRO A 235 -5.32 -2.19 6.95
C PRO A 235 -6.53 -3.07 6.65
N GLN A 236 -6.75 -3.35 5.36
CA GLN A 236 -7.78 -4.26 4.88
C GLN A 236 -7.11 -5.49 4.27
N TYR A 237 -7.16 -6.61 4.98
CA TYR A 237 -6.49 -7.83 4.59
C TYR A 237 -7.39 -8.72 3.72
N THR A 238 -6.82 -9.29 2.67
CA THR A 238 -7.39 -10.45 1.98
C THR A 238 -7.17 -11.73 2.80
N GLU A 239 -7.91 -12.79 2.53
CA GLU A 239 -7.73 -14.09 3.21
C GLU A 239 -6.29 -14.63 3.04
N SER A 240 -5.71 -14.48 1.84
CA SER A 240 -4.33 -14.89 1.57
C SER A 240 -3.28 -14.04 2.30
N GLU A 241 -3.58 -12.78 2.58
CA GLU A 241 -2.72 -11.91 3.39
C GLU A 241 -2.80 -12.27 4.87
N LEU A 242 -3.99 -12.56 5.36
CA LEU A 242 -4.19 -13.02 6.75
C LEU A 242 -3.45 -14.32 7.00
N ALA A 243 -3.54 -15.28 6.08
CA ALA A 243 -2.80 -16.54 6.18
C ALA A 243 -1.27 -16.35 6.25
N LYS A 244 -0.73 -15.26 5.69
CA LYS A 244 0.69 -14.90 5.80
C LYS A 244 1.05 -14.20 7.12
N LEU A 245 0.06 -13.66 7.83
CA LEU A 245 0.23 -13.04 9.14
C LEU A 245 0.14 -14.05 10.27
N ASP A 246 -0.41 -15.23 10.01
CA ASP A 246 -0.50 -16.32 10.97
C ASP A 246 0.89 -16.84 11.28
N THR A 247 1.16 -17.06 12.56
CA THR A 247 2.42 -17.63 13.05
C THR A 247 2.14 -18.89 13.82
N THR A 248 2.97 -19.90 13.64
CA THR A 248 2.86 -21.17 14.37
C THR A 248 3.39 -21.01 15.79
N VAL A 249 2.59 -21.42 16.77
CA VAL A 249 2.97 -21.41 18.19
C VAL A 249 3.93 -22.55 18.48
N SER A 250 5.08 -22.24 19.09
CA SER A 250 6.05 -23.28 19.53
C SER A 250 5.51 -24.12 20.71
N ASN A 251 6.17 -25.21 21.00
CA ASN A 251 5.89 -25.95 22.21
C ASN A 251 6.56 -25.28 23.41
N TYR A 252 5.78 -24.78 24.34
CA TYR A 252 6.23 -24.10 25.55
C TYR A 252 6.08 -24.92 26.80
N VAL A 253 5.47 -26.13 26.75
CA VAL A 253 5.28 -26.98 27.90
C VAL A 253 6.64 -27.37 28.51
N GLY A 254 6.77 -27.21 29.82
CA GLY A 254 8.00 -27.46 30.59
C GLY A 254 8.99 -26.30 30.66
N LYS A 255 8.81 -25.24 29.81
CA LYS A 255 9.66 -24.04 29.82
C LYS A 255 9.29 -23.07 30.95
N ASN A 256 10.20 -22.15 31.26
CA ASN A 256 9.97 -21.08 32.23
C ASN A 256 8.97 -20.06 31.71
N VAL A 257 7.97 -19.70 32.52
CA VAL A 257 6.87 -18.79 32.16
C VAL A 257 7.35 -17.40 31.80
N SER A 258 8.34 -16.85 32.53
CA SER A 258 8.83 -15.49 32.29
C SER A 258 9.57 -15.38 30.95
N GLU A 259 10.36 -16.39 30.60
CA GLU A 259 11.08 -16.50 29.34
C GLU A 259 10.09 -16.63 28.16
N VAL A 260 9.12 -17.55 28.28
CA VAL A 260 8.09 -17.76 27.26
C VAL A 260 7.21 -16.53 27.05
N SER A 261 6.83 -15.88 28.15
CA SER A 261 6.03 -14.64 28.06
C SER A 261 6.77 -13.50 27.34
N SER A 262 8.08 -13.40 27.55
CA SER A 262 8.94 -12.44 26.85
C SER A 262 9.11 -12.81 25.38
N GLU A 263 9.34 -14.08 25.06
CA GLU A 263 9.44 -14.62 23.71
C GLU A 263 8.15 -14.34 22.91
N LEU A 264 6.98 -14.66 23.47
CA LEU A 264 5.68 -14.42 22.84
C LEU A 264 5.43 -12.94 22.54
N ARG A 265 5.71 -12.06 23.50
CA ARG A 265 5.56 -10.61 23.29
C ARG A 265 6.50 -10.09 22.21
N SER A 266 7.75 -10.56 22.21
CA SER A 266 8.74 -10.20 21.17
C SER A 266 8.33 -10.70 19.79
N ALA A 267 7.65 -11.86 19.72
CA ALA A 267 7.08 -12.40 18.49
C ALA A 267 5.76 -11.70 18.06
N GLY A 268 5.26 -10.74 18.87
CA GLY A 268 4.06 -9.96 18.57
C GLY A 268 2.75 -10.63 18.97
N PHE A 269 2.79 -11.64 19.86
CA PHE A 269 1.60 -12.24 20.44
C PHE A 269 1.20 -11.59 21.77
N ASN A 270 -0.08 -11.63 22.08
CA ASN A 270 -0.56 -11.43 23.43
C ASN A 270 -0.34 -12.71 24.24
N CYS A 271 0.01 -12.54 25.50
CA CYS A 271 0.25 -13.67 26.42
C CYS A 271 -0.59 -13.48 27.68
N LYS A 272 -1.32 -14.52 28.07
CA LYS A 272 -2.03 -14.60 29.34
C LYS A 272 -1.50 -15.80 30.12
N VAL A 273 -1.11 -15.56 31.37
CA VAL A 273 -0.67 -16.63 32.29
C VAL A 273 -1.81 -16.91 33.26
N ILE A 274 -2.13 -18.18 33.43
CA ILE A 274 -3.13 -18.65 34.38
C ILE A 274 -2.44 -19.65 35.34
N GLY A 275 -2.35 -19.27 36.61
CA GLY A 275 -1.62 -20.00 37.67
C GLY A 275 -0.46 -19.19 38.23
N ASN A 276 0.21 -19.74 39.25
CA ASN A 276 1.30 -19.07 39.97
C ASN A 276 2.63 -19.88 39.91
N GLY A 277 2.68 -20.95 39.13
CA GLY A 277 3.88 -21.78 38.97
C GLY A 277 4.88 -21.16 37.98
N ASP A 278 6.15 -21.53 38.13
CA ASP A 278 7.26 -21.02 37.32
C ASP A 278 7.37 -21.71 35.95
N LYS A 279 6.68 -22.83 35.75
CA LYS A 279 6.73 -23.60 34.50
C LYS A 279 5.37 -23.74 33.84
N VAL A 280 5.39 -23.71 32.50
CA VAL A 280 4.22 -23.99 31.70
C VAL A 280 3.86 -25.46 31.75
N ILE A 281 2.67 -25.78 32.24
CA ILE A 281 2.14 -27.15 32.26
C ILE A 281 1.26 -27.50 31.08
N SER A 282 0.58 -26.47 30.50
CA SER A 282 -0.14 -26.59 29.26
C SER A 282 -0.28 -25.23 28.59
N GLN A 283 -0.66 -25.20 27.32
CA GLN A 283 -0.84 -23.99 26.51
C GLN A 283 -2.04 -24.11 25.59
N LEU A 284 -2.66 -22.97 25.29
CA LEU A 284 -3.69 -22.82 24.26
C LEU A 284 -3.38 -21.58 23.39
N PRO A 285 -3.40 -21.68 22.04
CA PRO A 285 -3.54 -22.92 21.26
C PRO A 285 -2.41 -23.92 21.52
N GLY A 286 -2.66 -25.17 21.19
CA GLY A 286 -1.66 -26.26 21.33
C GLY A 286 -0.42 -25.98 20.47
N ALA A 287 0.68 -26.69 20.81
CA ALA A 287 1.92 -26.57 20.06
C ALA A 287 1.71 -26.83 18.55
N TYR A 288 2.40 -26.03 17.73
CA TYR A 288 2.38 -26.06 16.26
C TYR A 288 1.03 -25.71 15.61
N GLN A 289 0.08 -25.17 16.37
CA GLN A 289 -1.13 -24.58 15.81
C GLN A 289 -0.87 -23.15 15.33
N SER A 290 -1.56 -22.75 14.25
CA SER A 290 -1.46 -21.40 13.70
C SER A 290 -2.29 -20.41 14.52
N VAL A 291 -1.70 -19.26 14.82
CA VAL A 291 -2.33 -18.14 15.54
C VAL A 291 -2.15 -16.86 14.73
N PRO A 292 -3.21 -16.07 14.54
CA PRO A 292 -3.10 -14.78 13.90
C PRO A 292 -2.08 -13.86 14.59
N LYS A 293 -1.40 -13.02 13.83
CA LYS A 293 -0.51 -12.00 14.39
C LYS A 293 -1.30 -11.11 15.37
N GLY A 294 -0.76 -10.93 16.58
CA GLY A 294 -1.47 -10.23 17.65
C GLY A 294 -2.51 -11.09 18.38
N GLY A 295 -2.65 -12.36 17.99
CA GLY A 295 -3.49 -13.32 18.70
C GLY A 295 -2.96 -13.62 20.10
N ILE A 296 -3.77 -14.32 20.91
CA ILE A 296 -3.45 -14.63 22.30
C ILE A 296 -2.97 -16.08 22.44
N VAL A 297 -1.88 -16.26 23.19
CA VAL A 297 -1.42 -17.55 23.70
C VAL A 297 -1.61 -17.57 25.20
N VAL A 298 -2.35 -18.55 25.70
CA VAL A 298 -2.58 -18.75 27.12
C VAL A 298 -1.64 -19.83 27.63
N LEU A 299 -0.91 -19.52 28.70
CA LEU A 299 -0.01 -20.41 29.37
C LEU A 299 -0.62 -20.81 30.74
N TYR A 300 -0.80 -22.09 30.96
CA TYR A 300 -1.29 -22.61 32.23
C TYR A 300 -0.11 -23.09 33.06
N THR A 301 -0.14 -22.76 34.36
CA THR A 301 0.88 -23.14 35.35
C THR A 301 0.21 -23.75 36.59
N GLU A 302 0.99 -24.32 37.52
CA GLU A 302 0.44 -24.82 38.78
C GLU A 302 -0.20 -23.70 39.61
N GLY A 303 -1.20 -24.07 40.45
CA GLY A 303 -1.89 -23.13 41.35
C GLY A 303 -2.84 -22.14 40.64
N GLY A 304 -3.22 -22.39 39.38
CA GLY A 304 -4.13 -21.55 38.63
C GLY A 304 -5.56 -21.57 39.17
N PRO A 305 -6.32 -20.47 38.97
CA PRO A 305 -7.76 -20.44 39.25
C PRO A 305 -8.50 -21.46 38.39
N VAL A 306 -9.58 -22.01 38.95
CA VAL A 306 -10.46 -22.98 38.27
C VAL A 306 -11.14 -22.38 37.03
N GLU A 307 -11.16 -21.05 36.92
CA GLU A 307 -11.84 -20.34 35.84
C GLU A 307 -10.90 -20.15 34.63
N THR A 308 -10.92 -21.12 33.72
CA THR A 308 -10.12 -21.12 32.48
C THR A 308 -10.94 -20.66 31.27
N LYS A 309 -12.18 -20.18 31.48
CA LYS A 309 -13.15 -19.90 30.43
C LYS A 309 -13.46 -18.40 30.27
N THR A 310 -13.80 -18.06 29.05
CA THR A 310 -14.27 -16.73 28.68
C THR A 310 -15.57 -16.85 27.87
N LYS A 311 -16.29 -15.75 27.73
CA LYS A 311 -17.47 -15.70 26.87
C LYS A 311 -17.11 -15.19 25.50
N VAL A 312 -17.61 -15.85 24.46
CA VAL A 312 -17.45 -15.41 23.07
C VAL A 312 -18.25 -14.10 22.87
N PRO A 313 -17.58 -13.02 22.44
CA PRO A 313 -18.27 -11.75 22.17
C PRO A 313 -19.11 -11.83 20.88
N ASP A 314 -19.95 -10.81 20.65
CA ASP A 314 -20.57 -10.61 19.34
C ASP A 314 -19.52 -10.06 18.38
N LEU A 315 -19.20 -10.85 17.36
CA LEU A 315 -18.21 -10.52 16.33
C LEU A 315 -18.89 -10.19 14.99
N THR A 316 -20.22 -10.00 14.96
CA THR A 316 -21.00 -9.68 13.75
C THR A 316 -21.12 -8.16 13.56
N GLY A 317 -21.22 -7.71 12.30
CA GLY A 317 -21.34 -6.29 11.96
C GLY A 317 -20.02 -5.50 12.12
N LEU A 318 -18.89 -6.16 12.28
CA LEU A 318 -17.59 -5.55 12.56
C LEU A 318 -16.65 -5.67 11.37
N SER A 319 -15.74 -4.70 11.22
CA SER A 319 -14.58 -4.83 10.34
C SER A 319 -13.59 -5.87 10.89
N ILE A 320 -12.69 -6.36 10.05
CA ILE A 320 -11.66 -7.33 10.44
C ILE A 320 -10.83 -6.82 11.64
N THR A 321 -10.46 -5.55 11.64
CA THR A 321 -9.68 -4.93 12.72
C THR A 321 -10.48 -4.88 14.03
N GLN A 322 -11.77 -4.54 13.95
CA GLN A 322 -12.65 -4.54 15.12
C GLN A 322 -12.86 -5.95 15.66
N VAL A 323 -13.06 -6.95 14.79
CA VAL A 323 -13.15 -8.37 15.17
C VAL A 323 -11.90 -8.82 15.91
N ASN A 324 -10.70 -8.54 15.36
CA ASN A 324 -9.43 -8.88 16.01
C ASN A 324 -9.30 -8.26 17.41
N ARG A 325 -9.59 -6.96 17.53
CA ARG A 325 -9.52 -6.25 18.81
C ARG A 325 -10.51 -6.80 19.84
N THR A 326 -11.74 -7.06 19.42
CA THR A 326 -12.80 -7.57 20.30
C THR A 326 -12.49 -9.01 20.76
N ALA A 327 -12.02 -9.85 19.86
CA ALA A 327 -11.62 -11.21 20.16
C ALA A 327 -10.40 -11.25 21.12
N ALA A 328 -9.38 -10.44 20.86
CA ALA A 328 -8.20 -10.37 21.73
C ALA A 328 -8.56 -9.88 23.13
N ALA A 329 -9.44 -8.89 23.26
CA ALA A 329 -9.93 -8.42 24.57
C ALA A 329 -10.69 -9.52 25.33
N ALA A 330 -11.43 -10.36 24.61
CA ALA A 330 -12.11 -11.52 25.20
C ALA A 330 -11.19 -12.72 25.44
N GLY A 331 -9.93 -12.66 25.03
CA GLY A 331 -8.95 -13.75 25.21
C GLY A 331 -9.18 -14.94 24.28
N ILE A 332 -9.76 -14.71 23.11
CA ILE A 332 -9.96 -15.73 22.08
C ILE A 332 -9.22 -15.35 20.79
N ASN A 333 -8.95 -16.33 19.95
CA ASN A 333 -8.39 -16.16 18.62
C ASN A 333 -9.49 -16.19 17.55
N ILE A 334 -9.23 -15.64 16.37
CA ILE A 334 -10.14 -15.74 15.24
C ILE A 334 -9.48 -16.37 14.03
N LYS A 335 -10.29 -17.06 13.24
CA LYS A 335 -9.99 -17.49 11.89
C LYS A 335 -11.00 -16.81 10.96
N ILE A 336 -10.51 -16.11 9.96
CA ILE A 336 -11.37 -15.43 8.99
C ILE A 336 -11.74 -16.40 7.89
N SER A 337 -13.00 -16.39 7.49
CA SER A 337 -13.56 -17.18 6.40
C SER A 337 -14.59 -16.35 5.62
N GLY A 338 -14.76 -16.62 4.33
CA GLY A 338 -15.77 -15.98 3.49
C GLY A 338 -15.24 -15.52 2.13
N ASN A 339 -16.15 -15.06 1.27
CA ASN A 339 -15.84 -14.60 -0.08
C ASN A 339 -15.23 -13.20 -0.01
N THR A 340 -13.94 -13.08 -0.28
CA THR A 340 -13.21 -11.81 -0.30
C THR A 340 -13.12 -11.31 -1.73
N LEU A 341 -14.13 -10.56 -2.20
CA LEU A 341 -13.95 -9.78 -3.42
C LEU A 341 -12.94 -8.65 -3.14
N VAL A 342 -11.92 -8.60 -3.96
CA VAL A 342 -10.90 -7.56 -3.99
C VAL A 342 -11.61 -6.23 -4.28
N ASN A 343 -11.66 -5.30 -3.34
CA ASN A 343 -12.16 -3.91 -3.42
C ASN A 343 -13.46 -3.58 -2.63
N SER A 344 -13.83 -4.36 -1.63
CA SER A 344 -15.00 -4.05 -0.82
C SER A 344 -14.66 -3.98 0.66
N GLU A 345 -15.29 -3.08 1.37
CA GLU A 345 -15.30 -3.11 2.83
C GLU A 345 -15.93 -4.42 3.28
N LEU A 346 -15.17 -5.21 4.02
CA LEU A 346 -15.61 -6.48 4.55
C LEU A 346 -16.26 -6.27 5.92
N THR A 347 -17.49 -6.76 6.05
CA THR A 347 -18.21 -6.79 7.32
C THR A 347 -18.50 -8.23 7.70
N SER A 348 -18.24 -8.57 8.96
CA SER A 348 -18.58 -9.88 9.49
C SER A 348 -20.10 -10.07 9.55
N TYR A 349 -20.59 -11.23 9.10
CA TYR A 349 -22.02 -11.55 9.12
C TYR A 349 -22.37 -12.78 9.95
N GLY A 350 -21.35 -13.50 10.45
CA GLY A 350 -21.56 -14.68 11.27
C GLY A 350 -20.28 -15.15 11.94
N GLN A 351 -20.42 -16.02 12.92
CA GLN A 351 -19.34 -16.65 13.67
C GLN A 351 -19.63 -18.12 13.98
N SER A 352 -18.61 -18.97 14.08
CA SER A 352 -18.76 -20.41 14.26
C SER A 352 -19.20 -20.84 15.66
N ILE A 353 -18.96 -20.00 16.66
CA ILE A 353 -19.37 -20.20 18.05
C ILE A 353 -20.26 -19.02 18.42
N ALA A 354 -21.43 -19.29 18.98
CA ALA A 354 -22.41 -18.25 19.25
C ALA A 354 -21.92 -17.27 20.33
N LYS A 355 -22.36 -16.00 20.23
CA LYS A 355 -22.10 -15.01 21.26
C LYS A 355 -22.65 -15.45 22.62
N GLY A 356 -21.88 -15.23 23.67
CA GLY A 356 -22.23 -15.61 25.04
C GLY A 356 -21.87 -17.04 25.42
N GLU A 357 -21.51 -17.90 24.45
CA GLU A 357 -21.01 -19.24 24.77
C GLU A 357 -19.70 -19.17 25.55
N SER A 358 -19.56 -20.11 26.50
CA SER A 358 -18.37 -20.23 27.36
C SER A 358 -17.37 -21.16 26.71
N VAL A 359 -16.18 -20.63 26.38
CA VAL A 359 -15.07 -21.35 25.75
C VAL A 359 -13.79 -21.18 26.56
N ASP A 360 -12.82 -22.05 26.38
CA ASP A 360 -11.52 -21.89 27.00
C ASP A 360 -10.79 -20.67 26.38
N TYR A 361 -9.99 -19.96 27.18
CA TYR A 361 -9.13 -18.91 26.67
C TYR A 361 -8.23 -19.45 25.54
N GLY A 362 -7.97 -18.63 24.51
CA GLY A 362 -7.20 -19.04 23.35
C GLY A 362 -7.97 -19.87 22.31
N THR A 363 -9.24 -20.21 22.56
CA THR A 363 -10.09 -20.88 21.57
C THR A 363 -10.16 -20.05 20.29
N THR A 364 -10.09 -20.73 19.15
CA THR A 364 -10.20 -20.08 17.83
C THR A 364 -11.65 -20.11 17.33
N VAL A 365 -12.23 -18.95 17.09
CA VAL A 365 -13.57 -18.76 16.52
C VAL A 365 -13.44 -18.39 15.04
N THR A 366 -14.12 -19.13 14.16
CA THR A 366 -14.20 -18.74 12.75
C THR A 366 -15.23 -17.63 12.58
N VAL A 367 -14.84 -16.51 11.96
CA VAL A 367 -15.71 -15.37 11.68
C VAL A 367 -15.89 -15.26 10.17
N TYR A 368 -17.14 -15.17 9.72
CA TYR A 368 -17.50 -15.15 8.31
C TYR A 368 -17.71 -13.71 7.85
N PHE A 369 -17.04 -13.32 6.76
CA PHE A 369 -17.10 -11.99 6.19
C PHE A 369 -17.79 -11.97 4.83
N LYS A 370 -18.47 -10.86 4.52
CA LYS A 370 -19.04 -10.57 3.20
C LYS A 370 -18.72 -9.15 2.78
N SER A 371 -18.73 -8.92 1.46
CA SER A 371 -18.60 -7.58 0.88
C SER A 371 -19.86 -6.75 1.10
N ASN A 372 -19.72 -5.46 1.39
CA ASN A 372 -20.82 -4.51 1.48
C ASN A 372 -21.29 -3.99 0.12
N THR A 373 -20.60 -4.28 -0.98
CA THR A 373 -21.06 -3.94 -2.33
C THR A 373 -22.12 -4.96 -2.76
N GLY A 374 -23.37 -4.50 -2.85
CA GLY A 374 -24.52 -5.30 -3.23
C GLY A 374 -24.49 -5.73 -4.71
N VAL A 375 -23.66 -6.70 -5.03
CA VAL A 375 -23.82 -7.53 -6.23
C VAL A 375 -24.42 -8.84 -5.75
N SER A 376 -25.70 -9.01 -5.98
CA SER A 376 -26.39 -10.28 -5.77
C SER A 376 -25.85 -11.26 -6.79
N ASP A 377 -25.05 -12.24 -6.36
CA ASP A 377 -24.84 -13.45 -7.12
C ASP A 377 -26.14 -14.26 -7.08
N SER A 378 -26.96 -14.12 -8.14
CA SER A 378 -27.97 -15.12 -8.46
C SER A 378 -27.25 -16.27 -9.18
N PRO A 379 -27.36 -17.52 -8.72
CA PRO A 379 -26.83 -18.64 -9.46
C PRO A 379 -27.67 -18.86 -10.72
N GLY A 380 -27.04 -18.72 -11.89
CA GLY A 380 -27.57 -19.18 -13.18
C GLY A 380 -26.87 -20.48 -13.59
#